data_bef136c0b32f9147348f9f3e44371650
#
_entry.id   bef136c0b32f9147348f9f3e44371650
#
_cell.length_a   1.000
_cell.length_b   1.000
_cell.length_c   1.000
_cell.angle_alpha   90.00
_cell.angle_beta   90.00
_cell.angle_gamma   90.00
#
_symmetry.space_group_name_H-M   'P 1'
#
loop_
_entity.id
_entity.type
_entity.pdbx_description
1 polymer ?
#
loop_
_entity_poly.entity_id
_entity_poly.type
_entity_poly.pdbx_seq_one_letter_code
_entity_poly.pdbx_strand_id
1 'polypeptide(L)'
;MAVHTIKGVKLNLKPDYFDDMELLEQLGEIQDGNPLVFPKVMLRLAGGSKAKRDEIYDALRNKDGRVSIEAAQEFFMKAMQAVAPKSQSSQD
;
A
#
# COMPACT_ATOMS: atom_id res chain seq x y z
N MET A 1 1.67 -10.83 14.54
CA MET A 1 0.68 -10.38 13.62
C MET A 1 0.31 -8.95 13.92
N ALA A 2 0.32 -8.12 12.93
CA ALA A 2 0.11 -6.71 13.14
C ALA A 2 -1.00 -6.21 12.25
N VAL A 3 -2.12 -5.86 12.86
CA VAL A 3 -3.24 -5.29 12.14
C VAL A 3 -3.14 -3.78 12.26
N HIS A 4 -3.14 -3.12 11.12
CA HIS A 4 -3.07 -1.67 11.06
C HIS A 4 -4.33 -1.15 10.39
N THR A 5 -4.86 -0.07 10.92
CA THR A 5 -6.04 0.54 10.32
C THR A 5 -5.61 1.81 9.60
N ILE A 6 -5.81 1.83 8.30
CA ILE A 6 -5.43 2.96 7.47
C ILE A 6 -6.67 3.40 6.71
N LYS A 7 -7.09 4.62 6.93
CA LYS A 7 -8.30 5.17 6.32
C LYS A 7 -9.51 4.27 6.56
N GLY A 8 -9.57 3.68 7.75
CA GLY A 8 -10.69 2.83 8.13
C GLY A 8 -10.60 1.40 7.62
N VAL A 9 -9.55 1.07 6.89
CA VAL A 9 -9.38 -0.28 6.36
C VAL A 9 -8.36 -1.02 7.22
N LYS A 10 -8.73 -2.20 7.66
CA LYS A 10 -7.83 -3.01 8.47
C LYS A 10 -6.99 -3.89 7.58
N LEU A 11 -5.68 -3.77 7.73
CA LEU A 11 -4.72 -4.53 6.95
C LEU A 11 -3.83 -5.31 7.89
N ASN A 12 -3.56 -6.55 7.51
CA ASN A 12 -2.64 -7.39 8.26
C ASN A 12 -1.27 -7.27 7.63
N LEU A 13 -0.48 -6.33 8.13
CA LEU A 13 0.82 -6.01 7.56
C LEU A 13 1.92 -6.56 8.45
N LYS A 14 2.74 -7.44 7.89
CA LYS A 14 3.87 -8.00 8.62
C LYS A 14 5.06 -7.06 8.51
N PRO A 15 5.95 -7.09 9.50
CA PRO A 15 7.10 -6.17 9.45
C PRO A 15 7.98 -6.33 8.22
N ASP A 16 8.07 -7.54 7.67
CA ASP A 16 8.90 -7.78 6.51
C ASP A 16 8.12 -7.71 5.20
N TYR A 17 6.92 -7.14 5.24
CA TYR A 17 6.05 -7.12 4.07
C TYR A 17 6.70 -6.38 2.90
N PHE A 18 7.44 -5.33 3.18
CA PHE A 18 8.08 -4.53 2.14
C PHE A 18 9.51 -4.97 1.84
N ASP A 19 9.96 -6.04 2.48
CA ASP A 19 11.26 -6.60 2.21
C ASP A 19 11.08 -7.64 1.11
N ASP A 20 10.88 -7.16 -0.11
CA ASP A 20 10.48 -8.02 -1.22
C ASP A 20 10.99 -7.40 -2.51
N MET A 21 11.89 -8.11 -3.18
CA MET A 21 12.50 -7.58 -4.40
C MET A 21 11.49 -7.35 -5.50
N GLU A 22 10.48 -8.21 -5.62
CA GLU A 22 9.47 -8.01 -6.65
C GLU A 22 8.67 -6.75 -6.39
N LEU A 23 8.38 -6.49 -5.13
CA LEU A 23 7.68 -5.27 -4.78
C LEU A 23 8.53 -4.05 -5.13
N LEU A 24 9.82 -4.13 -4.83
CA LEU A 24 10.72 -3.02 -5.15
C LEU A 24 10.80 -2.77 -6.64
N GLU A 25 10.81 -3.84 -7.44
CA GLU A 25 10.82 -3.69 -8.88
C GLU A 25 9.55 -2.99 -9.36
N GLN A 26 8.42 -3.37 -8.80
CA GLN A 26 7.16 -2.74 -9.18
C GLN A 26 7.13 -1.27 -8.79
N LEU A 27 7.65 -0.96 -7.61
CA LEU A 27 7.71 0.43 -7.18
C LEU A 27 8.63 1.24 -8.08
N GLY A 28 9.73 0.63 -8.52
CA GLY A 28 10.63 1.30 -9.46
C GLY A 28 9.94 1.60 -10.77
N GLU A 29 9.12 0.68 -11.27
CA GLU A 29 8.40 0.91 -12.51
C GLU A 29 7.41 2.07 -12.36
N ILE A 30 6.76 2.16 -11.22
CA ILE A 30 5.84 3.26 -10.96
C ILE A 30 6.61 4.57 -10.98
N GLN A 31 7.77 4.59 -10.35
CA GLN A 31 8.61 5.78 -10.33
C GLN A 31 9.06 6.17 -11.73
N ASP A 32 9.28 5.19 -12.58
CA ASP A 32 9.70 5.43 -13.96
C ASP A 32 8.55 5.85 -14.86
N GLY A 33 7.36 6.02 -14.30
CA GLY A 33 6.23 6.51 -15.07
C GLY A 33 5.31 5.45 -15.59
N ASN A 34 5.39 4.23 -15.08
CA ASN A 34 4.49 3.16 -15.51
C ASN A 34 3.47 2.86 -14.42
N PRO A 35 2.36 3.61 -14.37
CA PRO A 35 1.38 3.41 -13.30
C PRO A 35 0.58 2.12 -13.44
N LEU A 36 0.74 1.42 -14.56
CA LEU A 36 -0.07 0.22 -14.81
C LEU A 36 0.26 -0.92 -13.87
N VAL A 37 1.42 -0.87 -13.21
CA VAL A 37 1.73 -1.90 -12.22
C VAL A 37 1.16 -1.59 -10.84
N PHE A 38 0.62 -0.39 -10.65
CA PHE A 38 0.12 0.00 -9.34
C PHE A 38 -1.01 -0.91 -8.85
N PRO A 39 -1.97 -1.31 -9.68
CA PRO A 39 -3.00 -2.23 -9.18
C PRO A 39 -2.43 -3.51 -8.62
N LYS A 40 -1.32 -4.00 -9.17
CA LYS A 40 -0.67 -5.18 -8.63
C LYS A 40 -0.09 -4.90 -7.26
N VAL A 41 0.48 -3.72 -7.08
CA VAL A 41 1.01 -3.32 -5.77
C VAL A 41 -0.11 -3.24 -4.75
N MET A 42 -1.25 -2.69 -5.14
CA MET A 42 -2.38 -2.60 -4.23
C MET A 42 -2.93 -3.97 -3.87
N LEU A 43 -2.96 -4.89 -4.83
CA LEU A 43 -3.39 -6.24 -4.53
C LEU A 43 -2.43 -6.92 -3.57
N ARG A 44 -1.14 -6.68 -3.75
CA ARG A 44 -0.12 -7.22 -2.85
C ARG A 44 -0.31 -6.66 -1.44
N LEU A 45 -0.59 -5.37 -1.35
CA LEU A 45 -0.83 -4.73 -0.07
C LEU A 45 -2.04 -5.36 0.62
N ALA A 46 -3.00 -5.81 -0.15
CA ALA A 46 -4.20 -6.46 0.38
C ALA A 46 -3.97 -7.94 0.67
N GLY A 47 -2.73 -8.41 0.62
CA GLY A 47 -2.42 -9.80 0.90
C GLY A 47 -2.88 -10.76 -0.19
N GLY A 48 -3.06 -10.26 -1.39
CA GLY A 48 -3.53 -11.07 -2.50
C GLY A 48 -5.04 -11.22 -2.56
N SER A 49 -5.76 -10.58 -1.66
CA SER A 49 -7.21 -10.70 -1.59
C SER A 49 -7.87 -9.60 -2.40
N LYS A 50 -8.59 -9.97 -3.44
CA LYS A 50 -9.31 -9.00 -4.24
C LYS A 50 -10.40 -8.30 -3.44
N ALA A 51 -11.04 -9.02 -2.53
CA ALA A 51 -12.06 -8.41 -1.70
C ALA A 51 -11.47 -7.32 -0.81
N LYS A 52 -10.30 -7.58 -0.25
CA LYS A 52 -9.65 -6.58 0.58
C LYS A 52 -9.19 -5.40 -0.27
N ARG A 53 -8.67 -5.66 -1.47
CA ARG A 53 -8.28 -4.59 -2.37
C ARG A 53 -9.48 -3.71 -2.71
N ASP A 54 -10.63 -4.32 -2.96
CA ASP A 54 -11.83 -3.56 -3.26
C ASP A 54 -12.25 -2.71 -2.07
N GLU A 55 -12.06 -3.24 -0.88
CA GLU A 55 -12.35 -2.47 0.33
C GLU A 55 -11.46 -1.23 0.41
N ILE A 56 -10.17 -1.40 0.07
CA ILE A 56 -9.26 -0.27 0.03
C ILE A 56 -9.73 0.76 -1.00
N TYR A 57 -10.07 0.28 -2.19
CA TYR A 57 -10.52 1.19 -3.24
C TYR A 57 -11.76 1.96 -2.81
N ASP A 58 -12.70 1.25 -2.17
CA ASP A 58 -13.93 1.92 -1.73
C ASP A 58 -13.63 3.02 -0.72
N ALA A 59 -12.64 2.79 0.14
CA ALA A 59 -12.27 3.79 1.12
C ALA A 59 -11.62 5.02 0.49
N LEU A 60 -11.10 4.85 -0.73
CA LEU A 60 -10.38 5.94 -1.41
C LEU A 60 -11.20 6.63 -2.50
N ARG A 61 -12.41 6.13 -2.77
CA ARG A 61 -13.20 6.71 -3.86
C ARG A 61 -13.55 8.16 -3.57
N ASN A 62 -13.44 8.97 -4.61
CA ASN A 62 -13.82 10.37 -4.48
C ASN A 62 -15.30 10.53 -4.83
N LYS A 63 -15.74 11.77 -4.94
CA LYS A 63 -17.15 12.04 -5.21
C LYS A 63 -17.62 11.44 -6.52
N ASP A 64 -16.72 11.31 -7.46
CA ASP A 64 -17.06 10.78 -8.79
C ASP A 64 -17.03 9.25 -8.81
N GLY A 65 -16.73 8.62 -7.69
CA GLY A 65 -16.64 7.17 -7.63
C GLY A 65 -15.31 6.64 -8.14
N ARG A 66 -14.33 7.52 -8.35
CA ARG A 66 -13.03 7.13 -8.88
C ARG A 66 -11.99 7.04 -7.76
N VAL A 67 -11.07 6.11 -7.93
CA VAL A 67 -9.91 6.01 -7.03
C VAL A 67 -8.74 6.65 -7.76
N SER A 68 -8.34 7.82 -7.31
CA SER A 68 -7.24 8.52 -7.98
C SER A 68 -5.91 7.85 -7.65
N ILE A 69 -4.97 8.00 -8.57
CA ILE A 69 -3.62 7.46 -8.36
C ILE A 69 -3.00 8.10 -7.14
N GLU A 70 -3.23 9.39 -6.97
CA GLU A 70 -2.66 10.12 -5.84
C GLU A 70 -3.19 9.56 -4.51
N ALA A 71 -4.48 9.27 -4.44
CA ALA A 71 -5.05 8.72 -3.21
C ALA A 71 -4.47 7.35 -2.92
N ALA A 72 -4.28 6.54 -3.96
CA ALA A 72 -3.69 5.21 -3.78
C ALA A 72 -2.24 5.31 -3.33
N GLN A 73 -1.49 6.25 -3.88
CA GLN A 73 -0.11 6.45 -3.46
C GLN A 73 -0.05 6.87 -2.00
N GLU A 74 -0.92 7.77 -1.60
CA GLU A 74 -0.94 8.23 -0.23
C GLU A 74 -1.27 7.09 0.72
N PHE A 75 -2.23 6.25 0.35
CA PHE A 75 -2.59 5.10 1.15
C PHE A 75 -1.40 4.16 1.29
N PHE A 76 -0.72 3.90 0.18
CA PHE A 76 0.42 2.99 0.19
C PHE A 76 1.53 3.54 1.09
N MET A 77 1.77 4.84 1.03
CA MET A 77 2.81 5.44 1.86
C MET A 77 2.45 5.34 3.33
N LYS A 78 1.19 5.52 3.67
CA LYS A 78 0.77 5.35 5.06
C LYS A 78 0.96 3.92 5.53
N ALA A 79 0.68 2.96 4.65
CA ALA A 79 0.90 1.56 4.99
C ALA A 79 2.38 1.29 5.23
N MET A 80 3.23 1.85 4.38
CA MET A 80 4.67 1.68 4.57
C MET A 80 5.12 2.27 5.89
N GLN A 81 4.62 3.43 6.23
CA GLN A 81 4.99 4.08 7.48
C GLN A 81 4.53 3.27 8.68
N ALA A 82 3.38 2.62 8.55
CA ALA A 82 2.84 1.84 9.65
C ALA A 82 3.72 0.65 10.00
N VAL A 83 4.40 0.08 9.01
CA VAL A 83 5.26 -1.07 9.25
C VAL A 83 6.73 -0.73 9.19
N ALA A 84 7.04 0.55 8.98
CA ALA A 84 8.44 0.94 8.92
C ALA A 84 9.13 0.58 10.22
N PRO A 85 10.33 0.04 10.14
CA PRO A 85 11.01 -0.37 11.34
C PRO A 85 11.30 0.81 12.25
N LYS A 86 11.09 0.60 13.50
CA LYS A 86 11.41 1.64 14.45
C LYS A 86 12.90 1.90 14.50
N SER A 87 13.66 0.96 14.01
CA SER A 87 15.09 1.14 14.00
C SER A 87 15.52 2.36 13.23
N GLN A 88 14.67 2.80 12.29
CA GLN A 88 15.02 3.97 11.58
C GLN A 88 15.10 5.17 12.44
N SER A 89 14.17 5.29 13.33
CA SER A 89 14.13 6.46 14.16
C SER A 89 15.22 6.44 15.19
N SER A 90 15.75 5.28 15.45
CA SER A 90 16.75 5.22 16.47
C SER A 90 18.12 5.59 15.98
N GLN A 91 18.27 5.77 14.78
CA GLN A 91 19.43 6.06 14.33
C GLN A 91 19.90 7.15 14.67
N ASP A 92 19.71 7.40 15.01
CA ASP A 92 20.22 8.38 15.38
C ASP A 92 20.80 8.39 15.97
#